data_af470a303dfbe92a747b5383e47473d3
#
_entry.id   af470a303dfbe92a747b5383e47473d3
#
_cell.length_a   1.000
_cell.length_b   1.000
_cell.length_c   1.000
_cell.angle_alpha   90.00
_cell.angle_beta   90.00
_cell.angle_gamma   90.00
#
_symmetry.space_group_name_H-M   'P 1'
#
loop_
_entity.id
_entity.type
_entity.pdbx_description
1 polymer ?
#
loop_
_entity_poly.entity_id
_entity_poly.type
_entity_poly.pdbx_seq_one_letter_code
_entity_poly.pdbx_strand_id
1 'polypeptide(L)'
;MTRRSNRGYSLAELVIVIVIAAIMAALAIPLFNQPQIDATWYHEQVRSGVRYAQRTAVAQRRQVFVLVEAGPRLALCYADPCGARVTELATGNDFVLNAPSGVALSISASPLSFNGLGQPSSGATVNVGGKLVTVNAETGYVQ
;
A
#
# COMPACT_ATOMS: atom_id res chain seq x y z
N MET A 1 -11.36 -58.83 -21.91
CA MET A 1 -12.19 -57.76 -21.33
C MET A 1 -11.96 -57.74 -19.82
N THR A 2 -11.11 -56.84 -19.32
CA THR A 2 -10.80 -56.66 -17.89
C THR A 2 -11.83 -55.75 -17.25
N ARG A 3 -12.68 -56.27 -16.41
CA ARG A 3 -13.67 -55.52 -15.62
C ARG A 3 -12.94 -54.69 -14.58
N ARG A 4 -12.86 -53.37 -14.78
CA ARG A 4 -12.38 -52.43 -13.77
C ARG A 4 -13.38 -52.47 -12.60
N SER A 5 -12.91 -52.93 -11.43
CA SER A 5 -13.66 -52.88 -10.19
C SER A 5 -13.68 -51.42 -9.71
N ASN A 6 -14.83 -50.77 -9.80
CA ASN A 6 -15.05 -49.46 -9.17
C ASN A 6 -15.13 -49.71 -7.65
N ARG A 7 -14.05 -49.46 -6.93
CA ARG A 7 -14.06 -49.40 -5.47
C ARG A 7 -14.70 -48.07 -5.08
N GLY A 8 -15.93 -48.11 -4.58
CA GLY A 8 -16.59 -46.96 -3.95
C GLY A 8 -15.94 -46.65 -2.62
N TYR A 9 -15.82 -45.36 -2.29
CA TYR A 9 -15.36 -44.90 -0.98
C TYR A 9 -16.34 -45.38 0.11
N SER A 10 -15.79 -45.78 1.26
CA SER A 10 -16.64 -46.11 2.41
C SER A 10 -17.13 -44.82 3.08
N LEU A 11 -18.30 -44.83 3.69
CA LEU A 11 -18.87 -43.71 4.42
C LEU A 11 -17.90 -43.21 5.53
N ALA A 12 -17.22 -44.14 6.21
CA ALA A 12 -16.23 -43.86 7.24
C ALA A 12 -15.01 -43.08 6.66
N GLU A 13 -14.54 -43.46 5.47
CA GLU A 13 -13.40 -42.80 4.80
C GLU A 13 -13.75 -41.37 4.43
N LEU A 14 -14.97 -41.11 3.96
CA LEU A 14 -15.44 -39.76 3.64
C LEU A 14 -15.56 -38.89 4.88
N VAL A 15 -16.06 -39.43 6.00
CA VAL A 15 -16.15 -38.71 7.28
C VAL A 15 -14.77 -38.33 7.80
N ILE A 16 -13.80 -39.26 7.74
CA ILE A 16 -12.43 -38.97 8.18
C ILE A 16 -11.80 -37.85 7.34
N VAL A 17 -11.98 -37.84 6.01
CA VAL A 17 -11.43 -36.82 5.12
C VAL A 17 -12.02 -35.44 5.43
N ILE A 18 -13.33 -35.31 5.64
CA ILE A 18 -13.95 -34.03 5.96
C ILE A 18 -13.52 -33.49 7.33
N VAL A 19 -13.34 -34.40 8.34
CA VAL A 19 -12.83 -34.01 9.66
C VAL A 19 -11.40 -33.48 9.57
N ILE A 20 -10.52 -34.18 8.86
CA ILE A 20 -9.14 -33.71 8.67
C ILE A 20 -9.11 -32.36 7.90
N ALA A 21 -9.90 -32.24 6.85
CA ALA A 21 -10.01 -31.01 6.07
C ALA A 21 -10.52 -29.83 6.94
N ALA A 22 -11.47 -30.05 7.82
CA ALA A 22 -12.00 -29.03 8.72
C ALA A 22 -10.94 -28.58 9.75
N ILE A 23 -10.14 -29.50 10.29
CA ILE A 23 -9.06 -29.18 11.23
C ILE A 23 -7.98 -28.34 10.49
N MET A 24 -7.57 -28.76 9.30
CA MET A 24 -6.57 -28.01 8.50
C MET A 24 -7.10 -26.62 8.09
N ALA A 25 -8.36 -26.50 7.74
CA ALA A 25 -8.97 -25.21 7.43
C ALA A 25 -8.98 -24.26 8.64
N ALA A 26 -9.28 -24.76 9.83
CA ALA A 26 -9.30 -23.97 11.06
C ALA A 26 -7.91 -23.40 11.43
N LEU A 27 -6.84 -24.15 11.13
CA LEU A 27 -5.46 -23.70 11.36
C LEU A 27 -4.95 -22.71 10.30
N ALA A 28 -5.53 -22.69 9.11
CA ALA A 28 -5.14 -21.80 8.02
C ALA A 28 -5.65 -20.35 8.19
N ILE A 29 -6.81 -20.15 8.80
CA ILE A 29 -7.46 -18.83 8.95
C ILE A 29 -6.56 -17.76 9.60
N PRO A 30 -5.86 -18.01 10.73
CA PRO A 30 -5.05 -16.98 11.37
C PRO A 30 -3.81 -16.58 10.59
N LEU A 31 -3.37 -17.35 9.58
CA LEU A 31 -2.18 -17.05 8.79
C LEU A 31 -2.43 -15.93 7.76
N PHE A 32 -3.69 -15.65 7.40
CA PHE A 32 -4.05 -14.63 6.42
C PHE A 32 -4.26 -13.22 7.01
N ASN A 33 -4.35 -13.09 8.32
CA ASN A 33 -4.55 -11.80 9.00
C ASN A 33 -3.24 -11.27 9.60
N GLN A 34 -2.20 -11.09 8.75
CA GLN A 34 -0.92 -10.58 9.25
C GLN A 34 -0.75 -9.09 8.89
N PRO A 35 -0.78 -8.18 9.88
CA PRO A 35 -0.57 -6.74 9.66
C PRO A 35 0.77 -6.41 8.98
N GLN A 36 1.73 -7.34 9.01
CA GLN A 36 3.01 -7.20 8.30
C GLN A 36 2.88 -7.28 6.78
N ILE A 37 1.93 -8.07 6.26
CA ILE A 37 1.67 -8.17 4.81
C ILE A 37 1.05 -6.87 4.34
N ASP A 38 0.09 -6.34 5.09
CA ASP A 38 -0.59 -5.08 4.79
C ASP A 38 0.37 -3.90 4.83
N ALA A 39 1.28 -3.86 5.82
CA ALA A 39 2.31 -2.83 5.92
C ALA A 39 3.29 -2.87 4.74
N THR A 40 3.66 -4.07 4.26
CA THR A 40 4.58 -4.22 3.11
C THR A 40 3.93 -3.72 1.83
N TRP A 41 2.69 -4.11 1.59
CA TRP A 41 1.95 -3.69 0.42
C TRP A 41 1.66 -2.18 0.42
N TYR A 42 1.24 -1.66 1.57
CA TYR A 42 1.00 -0.24 1.74
C TYR A 42 2.28 0.60 1.60
N HIS A 43 3.43 0.09 2.07
CA HIS A 43 4.74 0.72 1.86
C HIS A 43 5.04 0.91 0.37
N GLU A 44 4.81 -0.11 -0.47
CA GLU A 44 5.02 0.02 -1.93
C GLU A 44 4.02 0.99 -2.58
N GLN A 45 2.79 1.05 -2.08
CA GLN A 45 1.82 2.06 -2.53
C GLN A 45 2.27 3.48 -2.18
N VAL A 46 2.71 3.71 -0.94
CA VAL A 46 3.22 5.01 -0.51
C VAL A 46 4.44 5.42 -1.34
N ARG A 47 5.38 4.49 -1.54
CA ARG A 47 6.56 4.71 -2.39
C ARG A 47 6.17 5.09 -3.82
N SER A 48 5.22 4.40 -4.42
CA SER A 48 4.71 4.72 -5.76
C SER A 48 3.96 6.04 -5.78
N GLY A 49 3.21 6.37 -4.72
CA GLY A 49 2.50 7.64 -4.56
C GLY A 49 3.44 8.84 -4.46
N VAL A 50 4.54 8.72 -3.71
CA VAL A 50 5.57 9.79 -3.64
C VAL A 50 6.25 9.99 -5.01
N ARG A 51 6.54 8.91 -5.73
CA ARG A 51 7.05 9.01 -7.11
C ARG A 51 6.04 9.63 -8.07
N TYR A 52 4.76 9.33 -7.88
CA TYR A 52 3.68 9.92 -8.66
C TYR A 52 3.59 11.43 -8.41
N ALA A 53 3.74 11.90 -7.16
CA ALA A 53 3.80 13.32 -6.82
C ALA A 53 4.92 14.04 -7.58
N GLN A 54 6.13 13.48 -7.57
CA GLN A 54 7.27 14.02 -8.30
C GLN A 54 7.00 14.11 -9.80
N ARG A 55 6.52 13.04 -10.41
CA ARG A 55 6.20 13.00 -11.85
C ARG A 55 5.11 14.02 -12.22
N THR A 56 4.08 14.12 -11.38
CA THR A 56 2.99 15.10 -11.58
C THR A 56 3.49 16.52 -11.49
N ALA A 57 4.37 16.81 -10.52
CA ALA A 57 5.01 18.13 -10.40
C ALA A 57 5.78 18.52 -11.67
N VAL A 58 6.58 17.59 -12.20
CA VAL A 58 7.34 17.80 -13.45
C VAL A 58 6.41 17.94 -14.66
N ALA A 59 5.44 17.06 -14.82
CA ALA A 59 4.53 17.04 -15.95
C ALA A 59 3.68 18.32 -16.03
N GLN A 60 3.21 18.80 -14.87
CA GLN A 60 2.38 20.00 -14.79
C GLN A 60 3.18 21.29 -14.55
N ARG A 61 4.51 21.21 -14.39
CA ARG A 61 5.42 22.33 -14.08
C ARG A 61 4.94 23.18 -12.90
N ARG A 62 4.39 22.53 -11.87
CA ARG A 62 3.88 23.18 -10.67
C ARG A 62 4.24 22.41 -9.41
N GLN A 63 4.16 23.08 -8.28
CA GLN A 63 4.46 22.46 -7.00
C GLN A 63 3.36 21.45 -6.61
N VAL A 64 3.78 20.28 -6.11
CA VAL A 64 2.91 19.23 -5.56
C VAL A 64 3.39 18.90 -4.17
N PHE A 65 2.48 18.89 -3.20
CA PHE A 65 2.70 18.59 -1.81
C PHE A 65 2.31 17.15 -1.50
N VAL A 66 3.11 16.49 -0.68
CA VAL A 66 2.84 15.18 -0.11
C VAL A 66 2.53 15.39 1.37
N LEU A 67 1.30 15.16 1.76
CA LEU A 67 0.82 15.42 3.10
C LEU A 67 0.35 14.12 3.76
N VAL A 68 0.64 14.00 5.05
CA VAL A 68 0.07 12.96 5.91
C VAL A 68 -1.05 13.61 6.73
N GLU A 69 -2.28 13.20 6.45
CA GLU A 69 -3.48 13.73 7.10
C GLU A 69 -3.91 12.83 8.27
N ALA A 70 -4.77 13.38 9.13
CA ALA A 70 -5.40 12.63 10.22
C ALA A 70 -6.19 11.42 9.69
N GLY A 71 -6.07 10.26 10.41
CA GLY A 71 -6.63 8.99 9.97
C GLY A 71 -5.69 8.20 9.08
N PRO A 72 -4.42 8.02 9.48
CA PRO A 72 -3.17 7.75 8.74
C PRO A 72 -3.37 7.55 7.25
N ARG A 73 -3.42 8.66 6.51
CA ARG A 73 -3.56 8.65 5.05
C ARG A 73 -2.58 9.61 4.38
N LEU A 74 -2.08 9.23 3.23
CA LEU A 74 -1.23 10.06 2.39
C LEU A 74 -2.07 10.71 1.31
N ALA A 75 -2.03 12.03 1.23
CA ALA A 75 -2.73 12.81 0.21
C ALA A 75 -1.74 13.62 -0.63
N LEU A 76 -2.02 13.77 -1.90
CA LEU A 76 -1.28 14.66 -2.80
C LEU A 76 -2.10 15.90 -3.08
N CYS A 77 -1.48 17.07 -2.85
CA CYS A 77 -2.18 18.34 -2.91
C CYS A 77 -1.38 19.38 -3.71
N TYR A 78 -2.06 20.39 -4.22
CA TYR A 78 -1.43 21.52 -4.91
C TYR A 78 -1.15 22.71 -4.01
N ALA A 79 -1.53 22.63 -2.74
CA ALA A 79 -1.29 23.66 -1.73
C ALA A 79 -1.16 23.03 -0.33
N ASP A 80 -0.56 23.76 0.61
CA ASP A 80 -0.55 23.45 2.02
C ASP A 80 -1.13 24.66 2.79
N PRO A 81 -2.24 24.49 3.54
CA PRO A 81 -3.03 23.27 3.74
C PRO A 81 -3.74 22.82 2.46
N CYS A 82 -4.11 21.53 2.41
CA CYS A 82 -4.67 20.88 1.24
C CYS A 82 -6.03 21.47 0.83
N GLY A 83 -6.00 22.50 0.00
CA GLY A 83 -7.19 23.12 -0.57
C GLY A 83 -7.64 22.52 -1.91
N ALA A 84 -6.70 21.92 -2.66
CA ALA A 84 -6.97 21.25 -3.92
C ALA A 84 -6.10 19.99 -4.02
N ARG A 85 -6.73 18.84 -4.22
CA ARG A 85 -6.04 17.55 -4.35
C ARG A 85 -5.61 17.29 -5.77
N VAL A 86 -4.56 16.50 -5.90
CA VAL A 86 -4.11 15.96 -7.18
C VAL A 86 -5.08 14.87 -7.61
N THR A 87 -5.60 14.96 -8.83
CA THR A 87 -6.47 13.94 -9.40
C THR A 87 -5.61 12.80 -9.97
N GLU A 88 -5.94 11.59 -9.63
CA GLU A 88 -5.33 10.41 -10.23
C GLU A 88 -5.82 10.22 -11.67
N LEU A 89 -4.91 10.16 -12.63
CA LEU A 89 -5.27 10.05 -14.04
C LEU A 89 -6.01 8.74 -14.39
N ALA A 90 -5.78 7.68 -13.64
CA ALA A 90 -6.37 6.38 -13.93
C ALA A 90 -7.85 6.30 -13.50
N THR A 91 -8.21 6.92 -12.39
CA THR A 91 -9.54 6.82 -11.77
C THR A 91 -10.37 8.10 -11.88
N GLY A 92 -9.71 9.24 -12.12
CA GLY A 92 -10.33 10.56 -12.11
C GLY A 92 -10.68 11.06 -10.71
N ASN A 93 -10.30 10.34 -9.66
CA ASN A 93 -10.57 10.69 -8.27
C ASN A 93 -9.39 11.43 -7.63
N ASP A 94 -9.62 12.00 -6.46
CA ASP A 94 -8.57 12.57 -5.63
C ASP A 94 -7.55 11.50 -5.23
N PHE A 95 -6.25 11.82 -5.36
CA PHE A 95 -5.19 10.91 -4.96
C PHE A 95 -5.06 10.86 -3.45
N VAL A 96 -5.60 9.82 -2.84
CA VAL A 96 -5.54 9.55 -1.40
C VAL A 96 -5.27 8.07 -1.16
N LEU A 97 -4.21 7.77 -0.40
CA LEU A 97 -3.88 6.42 0.05
C LEU A 97 -4.20 6.28 1.53
N ASN A 98 -5.19 5.46 1.87
CA ASN A 98 -5.55 5.18 3.25
C ASN A 98 -4.71 4.01 3.78
N ALA A 99 -4.13 4.19 4.97
CA ALA A 99 -3.40 3.12 5.63
C ALA A 99 -4.35 2.01 6.10
N PRO A 100 -3.97 0.74 5.96
CA PRO A 100 -4.68 -0.37 6.56
C PRO A 100 -4.72 -0.26 8.09
N SER A 101 -5.69 -0.93 8.71
CA SER A 101 -5.85 -0.95 10.16
C SER A 101 -4.55 -1.41 10.86
N GLY A 102 -4.09 -0.63 11.83
CA GLY A 102 -2.88 -0.93 12.59
C GLY A 102 -1.56 -0.54 11.91
N VAL A 103 -1.58 0.02 10.71
CA VAL A 103 -0.37 0.53 10.03
C VAL A 103 -0.22 2.03 10.33
N ALA A 104 0.84 2.39 11.05
CA ALA A 104 1.17 3.78 11.31
C ALA A 104 1.82 4.42 10.07
N LEU A 105 1.48 5.69 9.81
CA LEU A 105 2.06 6.50 8.75
C LEU A 105 2.57 7.80 9.35
N SER A 106 3.83 8.15 9.10
CA SER A 106 4.41 9.44 9.50
C SER A 106 5.44 9.91 8.50
N ILE A 107 5.70 11.21 8.48
CA ILE A 107 6.68 11.86 7.60
C ILE A 107 7.60 12.73 8.43
N SER A 108 8.92 12.67 8.16
CA SER A 108 9.93 13.41 8.94
C SER A 108 9.96 14.91 8.62
N ALA A 109 9.61 15.29 7.38
CA ALA A 109 9.52 16.68 6.93
C ALA A 109 8.12 16.93 6.38
N SER A 110 7.33 17.77 7.06
CA SER A 110 5.98 18.15 6.63
C SER A 110 5.92 19.68 6.59
N PRO A 111 5.51 20.26 5.44
CA PRO A 111 5.13 19.58 4.19
C PRO A 111 6.34 19.15 3.35
N LEU A 112 6.33 17.93 2.82
CA LEU A 112 7.22 17.55 1.72
C LEU A 112 6.57 18.02 0.41
N SER A 113 7.31 18.76 -0.42
CA SER A 113 6.81 19.17 -1.72
C SER A 113 7.85 18.97 -2.82
N PHE A 114 7.38 18.77 -4.04
CA PHE A 114 8.21 18.72 -5.25
C PHE A 114 7.91 19.95 -6.11
N ASN A 115 8.95 20.62 -6.59
CA ASN A 115 8.81 21.73 -7.54
C ASN A 115 8.61 21.22 -8.98
N GLY A 116 8.35 22.14 -9.93
CA GLY A 116 8.15 21.79 -11.34
C GLY A 116 9.37 21.20 -12.07
N LEU A 117 10.53 21.10 -11.40
CA LEU A 117 11.73 20.40 -11.89
C LEU A 117 11.89 19.02 -11.24
N GLY A 118 10.99 18.65 -10.33
CA GLY A 118 11.03 17.38 -9.59
C GLY A 118 11.97 17.38 -8.39
N GLN A 119 12.49 18.53 -8.00
CA GLN A 119 13.33 18.66 -6.82
C GLN A 119 12.44 18.77 -5.57
N PRO A 120 12.76 18.04 -4.49
CA PRO A 120 12.03 18.16 -3.25
C PRO A 120 12.40 19.43 -2.49
N SER A 121 11.49 19.90 -1.63
CA SER A 121 11.75 21.03 -0.73
C SER A 121 12.85 20.71 0.30
N SER A 122 12.96 19.43 0.68
CA SER A 122 13.97 18.89 1.60
C SER A 122 14.03 17.37 1.46
N GLY A 123 15.09 16.74 1.97
CA GLY A 123 15.10 15.31 2.17
C GLY A 123 14.03 14.90 3.20
N ALA A 124 13.32 13.84 2.93
CA ALA A 124 12.26 13.35 3.80
C ALA A 124 12.28 11.83 3.89
N THR A 125 11.80 11.32 5.02
CA THR A 125 11.58 9.90 5.23
C THR A 125 10.13 9.70 5.63
N VAL A 126 9.43 8.86 4.89
CA VAL A 126 8.06 8.43 5.21
C VAL A 126 8.15 7.07 5.88
N ASN A 127 7.69 6.98 7.11
CA ASN A 127 7.64 5.72 7.86
C ASN A 127 6.25 5.09 7.69
N VAL A 128 6.24 3.85 7.24
CA VAL A 128 5.03 3.05 6.99
C VAL A 128 5.14 1.75 7.77
N GLY A 129 4.52 1.68 8.94
CA GLY A 129 4.54 0.47 9.77
C GLY A 129 5.96 0.00 10.13
N GLY A 130 6.91 0.91 10.32
CA GLY A 130 8.33 0.61 10.62
C GLY A 130 9.23 0.49 9.38
N LYS A 131 8.69 0.49 8.16
CA LYS A 131 9.46 0.54 6.91
C LYS A 131 9.61 1.97 6.42
N LEU A 132 10.77 2.28 5.85
CA LEU A 132 11.12 3.65 5.47
C LEU A 132 11.09 3.82 3.94
N VAL A 133 10.42 4.87 3.47
CA VAL A 133 10.54 5.39 2.11
C VAL A 133 11.35 6.67 2.20
N THR A 134 12.54 6.69 1.60
CA THR A 134 13.46 7.82 1.69
C THR A 134 13.44 8.64 0.39
N VAL A 135 13.35 9.96 0.53
CA VAL A 135 13.44 10.92 -0.55
C VAL A 135 14.77 11.66 -0.44
N ASN A 136 15.60 11.53 -1.46
CA ASN A 136 16.89 12.23 -1.52
C ASN A 136 16.68 13.74 -1.69
N ALA A 137 17.35 14.56 -0.85
CA ALA A 137 17.17 16.01 -0.81
C ALA A 137 17.57 16.72 -2.12
N GLU A 138 18.55 16.20 -2.84
CA GLU A 138 19.11 16.88 -4.02
C GLU A 138 18.41 16.47 -5.30
N THR A 139 18.14 15.17 -5.44
CA THR A 139 17.61 14.60 -6.68
C THR A 139 16.12 14.31 -6.64
N GLY A 140 15.52 14.25 -5.45
CA GLY A 140 14.16 13.78 -5.27
C GLY A 140 13.98 12.26 -5.52
N TYR A 141 15.09 11.52 -5.67
CA TYR A 141 15.01 10.07 -5.86
C TYR A 141 14.37 9.40 -4.66
N VAL A 142 13.39 8.54 -4.93
CA VAL A 142 12.58 7.84 -3.93
C VAL A 142 13.00 6.36 -3.89
N GLN A 143 13.47 5.89 -2.73
CA GLN A 143 13.88 4.51 -2.51
C GLN A 143 13.18 3.89 -1.30
#